data_b62f4f76404f1c5b24f8dfaf062d50ca
#
_entry.id   b62f4f76404f1c5b24f8dfaf062d50ca
#
_cell.length_a   1.000
_cell.length_b   1.000
_cell.length_c   1.000
_cell.angle_alpha   90.00
_cell.angle_beta   90.00
_cell.angle_gamma   90.00
#
_symmetry.space_group_name_H-M   'P 1'
#
loop_
_entity.id
_entity.type
_entity.pdbx_description
1 polymer ?
#
loop_
_entity_poly.entity_id
_entity_poly.type
_entity_poly.pdbx_seq_one_letter_code
_entity_poly.pdbx_strand_id
1 'polypeptide(L)'
;WPYVALANKDEKLKKMLKGVILRQLKCINIDRYANAFNDGPTGAGWQKDRTKMQPDVFERKYEIDSFCYPIRLAYEYWKVTGDDSVFGEVWMKAIENILKTFHEQQRKVTAKAYHFTRVSDRAFDTIGWDGFGAPVKPVGLIASMFRPSDDATILPFLIPSNFMAVSSMNKAAEILKHVAEKDAAKKDAALKIAQDCSSLADEVHTALQKYAIYNHPKYGKIYAYEVDGFGNQLLMDDSNVPSLLGMGYMGDVPMNDPIYQNTRRFVWSEDNPCFFRGKAGEGIGGPHIGYDMPWPMSIMMKCFTAQSDDEIRFCMKMLLNTDAGMGFIHESFHKDDASKYTRPWFAWQNTLFGELVIKLINDGKADLLNNL
;
A
#
# COMPACT_ATOMS: atom_id res chain seq x y z
N TRP A 1 9.67 -3.34 6.83
CA TRP A 1 10.00 -2.02 6.32
C TRP A 1 10.47 -1.05 7.42
N PRO A 2 9.67 -0.68 8.43
CA PRO A 2 10.02 0.40 9.37
C PRO A 2 11.38 0.30 10.04
N TYR A 3 11.83 -0.92 10.31
CA TYR A 3 13.05 -1.18 11.07
C TYR A 3 14.26 -1.54 10.21
N VAL A 4 14.16 -1.47 8.90
CA VAL A 4 15.28 -1.80 7.98
C VAL A 4 16.50 -0.93 8.26
N ALA A 5 16.30 0.35 8.58
CA ALA A 5 17.39 1.26 8.95
C ALA A 5 18.22 0.81 10.17
N LEU A 6 17.69 -0.08 11.02
CA LEU A 6 18.37 -0.63 12.18
C LEU A 6 19.06 -1.97 11.88
N ALA A 7 18.92 -2.54 10.68
CA ALA A 7 19.42 -3.88 10.34
C ALA A 7 20.93 -4.02 10.51
N ASN A 8 21.71 -2.95 10.28
CA ASN A 8 23.16 -2.98 10.48
C ASN A 8 23.59 -2.84 11.96
N LYS A 9 22.65 -2.54 12.86
CA LYS A 9 22.89 -2.42 14.30
C LYS A 9 22.48 -3.65 15.08
N ASP A 10 21.69 -4.56 14.46
CA ASP A 10 21.18 -5.77 15.10
C ASP A 10 21.13 -6.94 14.11
N GLU A 11 22.06 -7.89 14.28
CA GLU A 11 22.17 -9.08 13.41
C GLU A 11 20.92 -9.99 13.48
N LYS A 12 20.19 -10.03 14.61
CA LYS A 12 18.97 -10.82 14.73
C LYS A 12 17.85 -10.18 13.88
N LEU A 13 17.72 -8.85 13.94
CA LEU A 13 16.81 -8.08 13.11
C LEU A 13 17.15 -8.25 11.62
N LYS A 14 18.42 -8.12 11.24
CA LYS A 14 18.88 -8.35 9.87
C LYS A 14 18.49 -9.73 9.35
N LYS A 15 18.75 -10.77 10.16
CA LYS A 15 18.35 -12.16 9.81
C LYS A 15 16.84 -12.32 9.69
N MET A 16 16.06 -11.69 10.58
CA MET A 16 14.61 -11.72 10.55
C MET A 16 14.07 -11.06 9.26
N LEU A 17 14.56 -9.86 8.92
CA LEU A 17 14.16 -9.14 7.71
C LEU A 17 14.46 -9.96 6.45
N LYS A 18 15.63 -10.56 6.36
CA LYS A 18 15.97 -11.49 5.28
C LYS A 18 15.01 -12.67 5.20
N GLY A 19 14.66 -13.26 6.34
CA GLY A 19 13.67 -14.35 6.40
C GLY A 19 12.29 -13.91 5.91
N VAL A 20 11.83 -12.70 6.25
CA VAL A 20 10.57 -12.12 5.75
C VAL A 20 10.61 -11.95 4.24
N ILE A 21 11.69 -11.39 3.68
CA ILE A 21 11.86 -11.24 2.23
C ILE A 21 11.73 -12.61 1.52
N LEU A 22 12.48 -13.60 1.97
CA LEU A 22 12.45 -14.96 1.39
C LEU A 22 11.07 -15.61 1.51
N ARG A 23 10.35 -15.39 2.62
CA ARG A 23 8.99 -15.89 2.83
C ARG A 23 8.01 -15.22 1.84
N GLN A 24 8.08 -13.91 1.66
CA GLN A 24 7.23 -13.17 0.72
C GLN A 24 7.45 -13.65 -0.73
N LEU A 25 8.70 -13.82 -1.15
CA LEU A 25 9.02 -14.36 -2.47
C LEU A 25 8.45 -15.77 -2.70
N LYS A 26 8.54 -16.63 -1.67
CA LYS A 26 7.91 -17.96 -1.71
C LYS A 26 6.39 -17.85 -1.87
N CYS A 27 5.74 -16.97 -1.13
CA CYS A 27 4.29 -16.75 -1.20
C CYS A 27 3.85 -16.31 -2.61
N ILE A 28 4.54 -15.33 -3.22
CA ILE A 28 4.27 -14.87 -4.59
C ILE A 28 4.41 -16.02 -5.60
N ASN A 29 5.38 -16.92 -5.40
CA ASN A 29 5.60 -18.05 -6.29
C ASN A 29 4.61 -19.19 -6.07
N ILE A 30 3.90 -19.26 -4.92
CA ILE A 30 2.81 -20.21 -4.67
C ILE A 30 1.54 -19.76 -5.41
N ASP A 31 1.05 -18.53 -5.12
CA ASP A 31 -0.12 -17.95 -5.79
C ASP A 31 0.02 -16.43 -5.91
N ARG A 32 0.15 -15.95 -7.12
CA ARG A 32 0.31 -14.56 -7.47
C ARG A 32 -0.96 -13.70 -7.31
N TYR A 33 -2.07 -14.27 -6.89
CA TYR A 33 -3.33 -13.57 -6.64
C TYR A 33 -3.77 -13.59 -5.17
N ALA A 34 -2.97 -14.23 -4.30
CA ALA A 34 -3.26 -14.33 -2.88
C ALA A 34 -2.57 -13.23 -2.06
N ASN A 35 -3.26 -12.72 -1.05
CA ASN A 35 -2.74 -11.73 -0.09
C ASN A 35 -2.33 -12.37 1.25
N ALA A 36 -2.85 -13.55 1.60
CA ALA A 36 -2.50 -14.23 2.84
C ALA A 36 -2.27 -15.74 2.65
N PHE A 37 -1.30 -16.29 3.39
CA PHE A 37 -0.80 -17.65 3.22
C PHE A 37 -0.72 -18.41 4.53
N ASN A 38 -0.99 -19.72 4.46
CA ASN A 38 -0.74 -20.67 5.53
C ASN A 38 0.77 -21.02 5.63
N ASP A 39 1.16 -21.56 6.76
CA ASP A 39 2.48 -22.17 6.91
C ASP A 39 2.45 -23.64 6.45
N GLY A 40 2.38 -23.82 5.12
CA GLY A 40 2.15 -25.11 4.45
C GLY A 40 0.68 -25.36 4.09
N PRO A 41 0.35 -26.53 3.47
CA PRO A 41 -0.96 -26.82 2.90
C PRO A 41 -2.00 -27.26 3.97
N THR A 42 -2.30 -26.38 4.93
CA THR A 42 -3.19 -26.71 6.06
C THR A 42 -4.66 -26.60 5.72
N GLY A 43 -5.03 -25.87 4.66
CA GLY A 43 -6.42 -25.58 4.33
C GLY A 43 -7.13 -24.64 5.32
N ALA A 44 -6.37 -23.93 6.16
CA ALA A 44 -6.94 -22.90 7.03
C ALA A 44 -7.33 -21.65 6.24
N GLY A 45 -8.17 -20.79 6.83
CA GLY A 45 -8.60 -19.51 6.27
C GLY A 45 -9.89 -19.62 5.46
N TRP A 46 -10.01 -18.77 4.44
CA TRP A 46 -11.23 -18.51 3.67
C TRP A 46 -11.47 -19.50 2.53
N GLN A 47 -11.32 -20.81 2.81
CA GLN A 47 -11.41 -21.88 1.80
C GLN A 47 -12.78 -21.99 1.09
N LYS A 48 -13.83 -21.32 1.61
CA LYS A 48 -15.17 -21.29 1.00
C LYS A 48 -15.33 -20.16 -0.02
N ASP A 49 -14.34 -19.30 -0.18
CA ASP A 49 -14.35 -18.24 -1.18
C ASP A 49 -14.42 -18.84 -2.59
N ARG A 50 -15.25 -18.24 -3.43
CA ARG A 50 -15.41 -18.68 -4.83
C ARG A 50 -14.31 -18.02 -5.68
N THR A 51 -13.13 -18.60 -5.62
CA THR A 51 -11.92 -18.27 -6.38
C THR A 51 -11.08 -19.54 -6.50
N LYS A 52 -9.88 -19.47 -7.09
CA LYS A 52 -8.98 -20.65 -7.20
C LYS A 52 -8.22 -20.88 -5.88
N MET A 53 -8.95 -21.18 -4.81
CA MET A 53 -8.34 -21.48 -3.51
C MET A 53 -7.50 -22.75 -3.55
N GLN A 54 -6.45 -22.79 -2.73
CA GLN A 54 -5.58 -23.95 -2.51
C GLN A 54 -5.14 -24.00 -1.03
N PRO A 55 -4.75 -25.18 -0.50
CA PRO A 55 -4.50 -25.36 0.93
C PRO A 55 -3.40 -24.46 1.52
N ASP A 56 -2.42 -24.03 0.71
CA ASP A 56 -1.36 -23.10 1.12
C ASP A 56 -1.85 -21.65 1.25
N VAL A 57 -3.00 -21.31 0.68
CA VAL A 57 -3.56 -19.96 0.65
C VAL A 57 -4.58 -19.80 1.77
N PHE A 58 -4.39 -18.79 2.63
CA PHE A 58 -5.33 -18.42 3.68
C PHE A 58 -6.46 -17.55 3.13
N GLU A 59 -6.11 -16.54 2.30
CA GLU A 59 -7.04 -15.63 1.62
C GLU A 59 -6.51 -15.26 0.23
N ARG A 60 -7.41 -15.12 -0.76
CA ARG A 60 -7.04 -14.89 -2.15
C ARG A 60 -7.65 -13.59 -2.70
N LYS A 61 -7.55 -12.52 -1.93
CA LYS A 61 -7.88 -11.16 -2.38
C LYS A 61 -6.70 -10.56 -3.15
N TYR A 62 -6.94 -10.15 -4.38
CA TYR A 62 -5.89 -9.54 -5.22
C TYR A 62 -5.79 -8.05 -4.99
N GLU A 63 -4.61 -7.62 -4.59
CA GLU A 63 -4.21 -6.25 -4.32
C GLU A 63 -2.86 -5.95 -4.98
N ILE A 64 -2.71 -4.77 -5.59
CA ILE A 64 -1.44 -4.35 -6.21
C ILE A 64 -0.34 -4.23 -5.17
N ASP A 65 -0.64 -3.67 -4.02
CA ASP A 65 0.33 -3.39 -2.96
C ASP A 65 0.90 -4.66 -2.32
N SER A 66 0.15 -5.77 -2.31
CA SER A 66 0.66 -7.09 -1.89
C SER A 66 1.89 -7.53 -2.68
N PHE A 67 2.10 -7.04 -3.90
CA PHE A 67 3.30 -7.26 -4.70
C PHE A 67 4.37 -6.18 -4.50
N CYS A 68 3.95 -4.96 -4.24
CA CYS A 68 4.84 -3.81 -4.15
C CYS A 68 5.65 -3.81 -2.84
N TYR A 69 5.02 -4.15 -1.71
CA TYR A 69 5.69 -4.20 -0.41
C TYR A 69 6.90 -5.16 -0.37
N PRO A 70 6.84 -6.39 -0.90
CA PRO A 70 8.00 -7.28 -0.98
C PRO A 70 9.19 -6.70 -1.75
N ILE A 71 8.93 -6.03 -2.87
CA ILE A 71 9.98 -5.39 -3.68
C ILE A 71 10.62 -4.25 -2.89
N ARG A 72 9.80 -3.40 -2.26
CA ARG A 72 10.29 -2.25 -1.49
C ARG A 72 11.09 -2.68 -0.28
N LEU A 73 10.63 -3.70 0.46
CA LEU A 73 11.36 -4.26 1.59
C LEU A 73 12.72 -4.81 1.15
N ALA A 74 12.77 -5.59 0.08
CA ALA A 74 14.00 -6.18 -0.43
C ALA A 74 14.97 -5.11 -0.95
N TYR A 75 14.47 -4.08 -1.63
CA TYR A 75 15.25 -2.95 -2.11
C TYR A 75 15.88 -2.17 -0.95
N GLU A 76 15.10 -1.75 0.04
CA GLU A 76 15.60 -1.00 1.19
C GLU A 76 16.58 -1.86 2.04
N TYR A 77 16.27 -3.14 2.22
CA TYR A 77 17.18 -4.07 2.90
C TYR A 77 18.55 -4.11 2.21
N TRP A 78 18.57 -4.28 0.88
CA TRP A 78 19.80 -4.26 0.10
C TRP A 78 20.54 -2.93 0.20
N LYS A 79 19.83 -1.80 0.03
CA LYS A 79 20.44 -0.46 0.10
C LYS A 79 21.07 -0.18 1.46
N VAL A 80 20.46 -0.62 2.54
CA VAL A 80 20.96 -0.39 3.91
C VAL A 80 22.09 -1.37 4.27
N THR A 81 21.92 -2.66 3.93
CA THR A 81 22.83 -3.71 4.42
C THR A 81 23.93 -4.11 3.44
N GLY A 82 23.76 -3.81 2.15
CA GLY A 82 24.61 -4.33 1.07
C GLY A 82 24.43 -5.84 0.79
N ASP A 83 23.54 -6.53 1.52
CA ASP A 83 23.30 -7.97 1.34
C ASP A 83 22.37 -8.20 0.14
N ASP A 84 22.93 -8.66 -0.97
CA ASP A 84 22.24 -8.99 -2.22
C ASP A 84 21.91 -10.49 -2.38
N SER A 85 22.22 -11.29 -1.36
CA SER A 85 22.07 -12.76 -1.40
C SER A 85 20.63 -13.26 -1.55
N VAL A 86 19.63 -12.37 -1.43
CA VAL A 86 18.21 -12.68 -1.66
C VAL A 86 17.82 -12.61 -3.15
N PHE A 87 18.67 -12.04 -4.01
CA PHE A 87 18.37 -11.80 -5.42
C PHE A 87 18.81 -12.95 -6.35
N GLY A 88 18.32 -14.16 -6.05
CA GLY A 88 18.55 -15.36 -6.86
C GLY A 88 17.42 -15.69 -7.81
N GLU A 89 17.36 -16.96 -8.26
CA GLU A 89 16.32 -17.47 -9.16
C GLU A 89 14.90 -17.31 -8.60
N VAL A 90 14.73 -17.50 -7.28
CA VAL A 90 13.44 -17.35 -6.60
C VAL A 90 12.94 -15.91 -6.69
N TRP A 91 13.86 -14.92 -6.55
CA TRP A 91 13.57 -13.50 -6.77
C TRP A 91 13.14 -13.24 -8.21
N MET A 92 13.95 -13.63 -9.17
CA MET A 92 13.64 -13.42 -10.60
C MET A 92 12.27 -14.00 -10.97
N LYS A 93 11.99 -15.23 -10.49
CA LYS A 93 10.70 -15.88 -10.70
C LYS A 93 9.53 -15.14 -10.07
N ALA A 94 9.72 -14.56 -8.88
CA ALA A 94 8.70 -13.74 -8.23
C ALA A 94 8.42 -12.46 -9.03
N ILE A 95 9.45 -11.78 -9.55
CA ILE A 95 9.27 -10.59 -10.39
C ILE A 95 8.56 -10.92 -11.70
N GLU A 96 8.91 -12.04 -12.37
CA GLU A 96 8.17 -12.52 -13.55
C GLU A 96 6.68 -12.76 -13.26
N ASN A 97 6.37 -13.35 -12.10
CA ASN A 97 4.98 -13.58 -11.67
C ASN A 97 4.24 -12.26 -11.41
N ILE A 98 4.90 -11.27 -10.82
CA ILE A 98 4.35 -9.92 -10.61
C ILE A 98 4.07 -9.24 -11.96
N LEU A 99 5.05 -9.19 -12.85
CA LEU A 99 4.91 -8.62 -14.20
C LEU A 99 3.76 -9.27 -14.96
N LYS A 100 3.72 -10.61 -14.96
CA LYS A 100 2.64 -11.35 -15.60
C LYS A 100 1.27 -10.95 -15.04
N THR A 101 1.15 -10.79 -13.71
CA THR A 101 -0.10 -10.39 -13.09
C THR A 101 -0.48 -8.96 -13.44
N PHE A 102 0.47 -8.03 -13.40
CA PHE A 102 0.22 -6.64 -13.76
C PHE A 102 -0.21 -6.49 -15.21
N HIS A 103 0.46 -7.17 -16.15
CA HIS A 103 0.04 -7.19 -17.57
C HIS A 103 -1.36 -7.78 -17.77
N GLU A 104 -1.69 -8.88 -17.06
CA GLU A 104 -3.06 -9.44 -17.10
C GLU A 104 -4.09 -8.45 -16.55
N GLN A 105 -3.74 -7.73 -15.48
CA GLN A 105 -4.64 -6.77 -14.82
C GLN A 105 -4.65 -5.37 -15.47
N GLN A 106 -3.81 -5.09 -16.46
CA GLN A 106 -4.08 -3.99 -17.40
C GLN A 106 -5.33 -4.25 -18.25
N ARG A 107 -5.85 -5.48 -18.27
CA ARG A 107 -7.10 -5.92 -18.93
C ARG A 107 -7.17 -5.63 -20.43
N LYS A 108 -6.01 -5.52 -21.10
CA LYS A 108 -5.92 -5.30 -22.56
C LYS A 108 -6.48 -6.47 -23.38
N VAL A 109 -6.43 -7.69 -22.85
CA VAL A 109 -6.87 -8.91 -23.52
C VAL A 109 -8.17 -9.44 -22.94
N THR A 110 -8.27 -9.51 -21.60
CA THR A 110 -9.44 -10.04 -20.89
C THR A 110 -9.56 -9.47 -19.50
N ALA A 111 -10.79 -9.24 -19.04
CA ALA A 111 -11.09 -8.94 -17.65
C ALA A 111 -11.20 -10.21 -16.78
N LYS A 112 -11.15 -11.41 -17.37
CA LYS A 112 -11.45 -12.68 -16.70
C LYS A 112 -10.21 -13.43 -16.16
N ALA A 113 -9.06 -12.76 -16.08
CA ALA A 113 -7.83 -13.36 -15.55
C ALA A 113 -7.93 -13.69 -14.05
N TYR A 114 -8.73 -12.94 -13.32
CA TYR A 114 -9.01 -13.13 -11.89
C TYR A 114 -10.50 -13.06 -11.62
N HIS A 115 -10.97 -13.89 -10.68
CA HIS A 115 -12.35 -13.93 -10.21
C HIS A 115 -12.37 -14.14 -8.71
N PHE A 116 -13.26 -13.44 -8.03
CA PHE A 116 -13.48 -13.60 -6.59
C PHE A 116 -14.91 -13.22 -6.19
N THR A 117 -15.58 -14.11 -5.48
CA THR A 117 -16.77 -13.80 -4.72
C THR A 117 -16.74 -14.48 -3.36
N ARG A 118 -17.27 -13.80 -2.35
CA ARG A 118 -17.44 -14.27 -0.97
C ARG A 118 -18.89 -14.13 -0.57
N VAL A 119 -19.42 -15.10 0.14
CA VAL A 119 -20.73 -14.97 0.83
C VAL A 119 -20.47 -14.18 2.11
N SER A 120 -20.90 -12.94 2.13
CA SER A 120 -20.70 -12.00 3.24
C SER A 120 -21.92 -11.08 3.39
N ASP A 121 -22.18 -10.61 4.59
CA ASP A 121 -23.14 -9.55 4.90
C ASP A 121 -22.56 -8.14 4.66
N ARG A 122 -21.26 -8.04 4.33
CA ARG A 122 -20.54 -6.82 4.01
C ARG A 122 -20.43 -6.66 2.51
N ALA A 123 -21.00 -5.58 1.96
CA ALA A 123 -21.02 -5.33 0.51
C ALA A 123 -19.62 -5.21 -0.11
N PHE A 124 -18.64 -4.70 0.63
CA PHE A 124 -17.27 -4.50 0.15
C PHE A 124 -16.35 -5.72 0.34
N ASP A 125 -16.82 -6.79 0.97
CA ASP A 125 -16.03 -8.00 1.20
C ASP A 125 -16.06 -8.99 0.01
N THR A 126 -16.76 -8.61 -1.05
CA THR A 126 -16.91 -9.38 -2.29
C THR A 126 -16.86 -8.48 -3.51
N ILE A 127 -16.40 -9.02 -4.64
CA ILE A 127 -16.32 -8.26 -5.89
C ILE A 127 -17.67 -8.32 -6.62
N GLY A 128 -18.16 -7.16 -7.02
CA GLY A 128 -19.34 -7.03 -7.87
C GLY A 128 -19.11 -7.53 -9.30
N TRP A 129 -20.15 -7.39 -10.15
CA TRP A 129 -20.06 -7.81 -11.57
C TRP A 129 -19.64 -9.26 -11.72
N ASP A 130 -20.37 -10.13 -11.04
CA ASP A 130 -20.12 -11.59 -11.06
C ASP A 130 -18.67 -11.97 -10.71
N GLY A 131 -18.06 -11.21 -9.79
CA GLY A 131 -16.71 -11.49 -9.29
C GLY A 131 -15.56 -10.98 -10.19
N PHE A 132 -15.84 -10.26 -11.26
CA PHE A 132 -14.83 -9.73 -12.18
C PHE A 132 -14.54 -8.23 -11.99
N GLY A 133 -15.34 -7.55 -11.14
CA GLY A 133 -15.26 -6.11 -10.91
C GLY A 133 -15.84 -5.27 -12.05
N ALA A 134 -16.04 -3.97 -11.80
CA ALA A 134 -16.60 -3.05 -12.78
C ALA A 134 -15.80 -3.05 -14.09
N PRO A 135 -16.47 -2.85 -15.23
CA PRO A 135 -15.80 -2.70 -16.53
C PRO A 135 -14.81 -1.53 -16.52
N VAL A 136 -13.68 -1.70 -17.19
CA VAL A 136 -12.68 -0.64 -17.38
C VAL A 136 -12.35 -0.49 -18.86
N LYS A 137 -11.98 0.72 -19.26
CA LYS A 137 -11.29 0.96 -20.53
C LYS A 137 -9.80 0.69 -20.29
N PRO A 138 -9.18 -0.26 -21.03
CA PRO A 138 -7.74 -0.50 -20.92
C PRO A 138 -6.93 0.71 -21.37
N VAL A 139 -6.38 1.44 -20.44
CA VAL A 139 -5.65 2.70 -20.68
C VAL A 139 -4.19 2.66 -20.24
N GLY A 140 -3.70 1.47 -19.85
CA GLY A 140 -2.34 1.28 -19.35
C GLY A 140 -2.25 1.19 -17.83
N LEU A 141 -3.30 1.57 -17.09
CA LEU A 141 -3.39 1.37 -15.63
C LEU A 141 -3.61 -0.10 -15.28
N ILE A 142 -3.22 -0.48 -14.06
CA ILE A 142 -3.36 -1.83 -13.50
C ILE A 142 -4.61 -1.84 -12.61
N ALA A 143 -5.52 -2.77 -12.82
CA ALA A 143 -6.66 -2.97 -11.94
C ALA A 143 -6.22 -3.61 -10.62
N SER A 144 -6.65 -3.04 -9.49
CA SER A 144 -6.64 -3.68 -8.18
C SER A 144 -8.07 -4.09 -7.84
N MET A 145 -8.25 -5.30 -7.36
CA MET A 145 -9.59 -5.80 -7.09
C MET A 145 -10.04 -5.50 -5.68
N PHE A 146 -9.07 -5.36 -4.79
CA PHE A 146 -9.25 -4.90 -3.42
C PHE A 146 -8.34 -3.73 -3.12
N ARG A 147 -8.72 -2.94 -2.13
CA ARG A 147 -7.96 -1.86 -1.51
C ARG A 147 -7.06 -2.44 -0.42
N PRO A 148 -6.05 -1.71 0.05
CA PRO A 148 -5.24 -2.10 1.21
C PRO A 148 -6.06 -2.34 2.50
N SER A 149 -7.31 -1.89 2.54
CA SER A 149 -8.28 -2.11 3.61
C SER A 149 -9.04 -3.44 3.50
N ASP A 150 -8.71 -4.31 2.55
CA ASP A 150 -9.47 -5.52 2.20
C ASP A 150 -10.85 -5.28 1.57
N ASP A 151 -11.22 -4.02 1.33
CA ASP A 151 -12.48 -3.66 0.68
C ASP A 151 -12.36 -3.74 -0.85
N ALA A 152 -13.37 -4.27 -1.52
CA ALA A 152 -13.41 -4.30 -2.99
C ALA A 152 -13.43 -2.88 -3.57
N THR A 153 -12.66 -2.67 -4.65
CA THR A 153 -12.68 -1.40 -5.40
C THR A 153 -14.02 -1.19 -6.08
N ILE A 154 -14.46 0.06 -6.13
CA ILE A 154 -15.66 0.47 -6.89
C ILE A 154 -15.29 0.64 -8.36
N LEU A 155 -14.22 1.41 -8.63
CA LEU A 155 -13.62 1.57 -9.95
C LEU A 155 -12.25 0.90 -9.91
N PRO A 156 -11.97 -0.11 -10.77
CA PRO A 156 -10.83 -1.01 -10.57
C PRO A 156 -9.44 -0.39 -10.61
N PHE A 157 -9.25 0.79 -11.22
CA PHE A 157 -7.94 1.43 -11.24
C PHE A 157 -7.72 2.28 -9.98
N LEU A 158 -7.22 1.65 -8.92
CA LEU A 158 -6.84 2.29 -7.66
C LEU A 158 -5.55 3.11 -7.85
N ILE A 159 -5.68 4.44 -7.77
CA ILE A 159 -4.60 5.36 -8.16
C ILE A 159 -3.38 5.31 -7.24
N PRO A 160 -3.49 5.38 -5.89
CA PRO A 160 -2.30 5.30 -5.04
C PRO A 160 -1.54 3.98 -5.23
N SER A 161 -2.24 2.85 -5.42
CA SER A 161 -1.58 1.57 -5.70
C SER A 161 -0.90 1.53 -7.08
N ASN A 162 -1.44 2.22 -8.09
CA ASN A 162 -0.76 2.36 -9.38
C ASN A 162 0.52 3.20 -9.29
N PHE A 163 0.54 4.29 -8.51
CA PHE A 163 1.77 5.04 -8.22
C PHE A 163 2.80 4.15 -7.51
N MET A 164 2.36 3.37 -6.52
CA MET A 164 3.22 2.42 -5.82
C MET A 164 3.77 1.33 -6.75
N ALA A 165 2.99 0.86 -7.74
CA ALA A 165 3.45 -0.08 -8.75
C ALA A 165 4.57 0.52 -9.61
N VAL A 166 4.44 1.78 -10.06
CA VAL A 166 5.50 2.49 -10.82
C VAL A 166 6.80 2.53 -10.04
N SER A 167 6.77 3.02 -8.80
CA SER A 167 7.98 3.15 -7.98
C SER A 167 8.59 1.78 -7.64
N SER A 168 7.77 0.76 -7.44
CA SER A 168 8.21 -0.61 -7.14
C SER A 168 8.83 -1.30 -8.37
N MET A 169 8.26 -1.12 -9.56
CA MET A 169 8.83 -1.66 -10.80
C MET A 169 10.18 -1.02 -11.13
N ASN A 170 10.35 0.29 -10.89
CA ASN A 170 11.64 0.95 -11.04
C ASN A 170 12.69 0.38 -10.05
N LYS A 171 12.32 0.14 -8.78
CA LYS A 171 13.19 -0.52 -7.80
C LYS A 171 13.56 -1.96 -8.22
N ALA A 172 12.59 -2.73 -8.74
CA ALA A 172 12.84 -4.08 -9.25
C ALA A 172 13.81 -4.06 -10.44
N ALA A 173 13.64 -3.12 -11.36
CA ALA A 173 14.55 -2.95 -12.50
C ALA A 173 15.99 -2.62 -12.05
N GLU A 174 16.17 -1.79 -11.03
CA GLU A 174 17.48 -1.48 -10.46
C GLU A 174 18.14 -2.71 -9.83
N ILE A 175 17.39 -3.49 -9.03
CA ILE A 175 17.86 -4.76 -8.46
C ILE A 175 18.30 -5.73 -9.58
N LEU A 176 17.50 -5.87 -10.62
CA LEU A 176 17.79 -6.81 -11.71
C LEU A 176 19.01 -6.39 -12.54
N LYS A 177 19.25 -5.10 -12.72
CA LYS A 177 20.50 -4.59 -13.33
C LYS A 177 21.71 -4.95 -12.46
N HIS A 178 21.60 -4.80 -11.13
CA HIS A 178 22.65 -5.23 -10.22
C HIS A 178 22.91 -6.75 -10.30
N VAL A 179 21.86 -7.58 -10.38
CA VAL A 179 22.02 -9.04 -10.59
C VAL A 179 22.76 -9.34 -11.88
N ALA A 180 22.44 -8.63 -12.98
CA ALA A 180 23.09 -8.79 -14.27
C ALA A 180 24.59 -8.43 -14.27
N GLU A 181 24.99 -7.46 -13.45
CA GLU A 181 26.38 -7.07 -13.24
C GLU A 181 27.19 -8.09 -12.44
N LYS A 182 26.53 -8.75 -11.47
CA LYS A 182 27.17 -9.67 -10.53
C LYS A 182 27.23 -11.13 -11.05
N ASP A 183 26.28 -11.55 -11.87
CA ASP A 183 26.14 -12.94 -12.30
C ASP A 183 25.99 -13.02 -13.83
N ALA A 184 27.11 -13.36 -14.51
CA ALA A 184 27.16 -13.45 -15.95
C ALA A 184 26.17 -14.51 -16.52
N ALA A 185 25.90 -15.59 -15.76
CA ALA A 185 24.96 -16.64 -16.19
C ALA A 185 23.51 -16.15 -16.20
N LYS A 186 23.16 -15.16 -15.37
CA LYS A 186 21.82 -14.58 -15.28
C LYS A 186 21.65 -13.29 -16.06
N LYS A 187 22.73 -12.74 -16.62
CA LYS A 187 22.78 -11.39 -17.19
C LYS A 187 21.65 -11.11 -18.17
N ASP A 188 21.52 -11.92 -19.22
CA ASP A 188 20.54 -11.67 -20.28
C ASP A 188 19.10 -11.78 -19.78
N ALA A 189 18.82 -12.79 -18.94
CA ALA A 189 17.50 -12.97 -18.34
C ALA A 189 17.15 -11.80 -17.40
N ALA A 190 18.07 -11.40 -16.54
CA ALA A 190 17.86 -10.29 -15.60
C ALA A 190 17.65 -8.95 -16.34
N LEU A 191 18.44 -8.66 -17.38
CA LEU A 191 18.27 -7.43 -18.19
C LEU A 191 16.94 -7.41 -18.94
N LYS A 192 16.47 -8.57 -19.45
CA LYS A 192 15.17 -8.66 -20.10
C LYS A 192 14.02 -8.36 -19.12
N ILE A 193 14.05 -8.94 -17.92
CA ILE A 193 13.04 -8.69 -16.88
C ILE A 193 13.12 -7.22 -16.42
N ALA A 194 14.33 -6.66 -16.25
CA ALA A 194 14.52 -5.26 -15.90
C ALA A 194 13.92 -4.31 -16.92
N GLN A 195 14.10 -4.60 -18.22
CA GLN A 195 13.49 -3.82 -19.29
C GLN A 195 11.96 -3.88 -19.25
N ASP A 196 11.38 -5.05 -19.00
CA ASP A 196 9.93 -5.21 -18.89
C ASP A 196 9.37 -4.43 -17.69
N CYS A 197 10.05 -4.48 -16.53
CA CYS A 197 9.70 -3.66 -15.36
C CYS A 197 9.71 -2.15 -15.70
N SER A 198 10.77 -1.66 -16.36
CA SER A 198 10.88 -0.25 -16.73
C SER A 198 9.81 0.17 -17.74
N SER A 199 9.55 -0.67 -18.76
CA SER A 199 8.53 -0.40 -19.78
C SER A 199 7.13 -0.34 -19.17
N LEU A 200 6.81 -1.25 -18.26
CA LEU A 200 5.54 -1.24 -17.54
C LEU A 200 5.41 0.00 -16.64
N ALA A 201 6.47 0.37 -15.92
CA ALA A 201 6.49 1.56 -15.08
C ALA A 201 6.22 2.83 -15.90
N ASP A 202 6.87 2.98 -17.06
CA ASP A 202 6.69 4.12 -17.98
C ASP A 202 5.26 4.18 -18.55
N GLU A 203 4.69 3.04 -18.93
CA GLU A 203 3.31 2.95 -19.43
C GLU A 203 2.31 3.36 -18.35
N VAL A 204 2.42 2.80 -17.14
CA VAL A 204 1.52 3.11 -16.03
C VAL A 204 1.67 4.58 -15.61
N HIS A 205 2.91 5.10 -15.53
CA HIS A 205 3.16 6.50 -15.21
C HIS A 205 2.50 7.44 -16.22
N THR A 206 2.64 7.16 -17.52
CA THR A 206 2.02 7.94 -18.60
C THR A 206 0.48 7.92 -18.45
N ALA A 207 -0.09 6.77 -18.14
CA ALA A 207 -1.53 6.63 -17.92
C ALA A 207 -2.01 7.39 -16.67
N LEU A 208 -1.24 7.38 -15.57
CA LEU A 208 -1.54 8.16 -14.37
C LEU A 208 -1.60 9.65 -14.66
N GLN A 209 -0.64 10.21 -15.40
CA GLN A 209 -0.64 11.62 -15.78
C GLN A 209 -1.89 12.02 -16.56
N LYS A 210 -2.47 11.10 -17.32
CA LYS A 210 -3.63 11.37 -18.17
C LYS A 210 -4.97 11.11 -17.50
N TYR A 211 -5.09 10.09 -16.66
CA TYR A 211 -6.37 9.59 -16.18
C TYR A 211 -6.60 9.76 -14.68
N ALA A 212 -5.53 10.02 -13.89
CA ALA A 212 -5.65 10.12 -12.44
C ALA A 212 -6.01 11.52 -11.94
N ILE A 213 -5.88 12.56 -12.78
CA ILE A 213 -5.98 13.95 -12.35
C ILE A 213 -7.41 14.46 -12.58
N TYR A 214 -7.98 15.09 -11.53
CA TYR A 214 -9.26 15.77 -11.53
C TYR A 214 -9.10 17.26 -11.26
N ASN A 215 -9.80 18.10 -12.00
CA ASN A 215 -9.84 19.55 -11.76
C ASN A 215 -10.96 19.88 -10.75
N HIS A 216 -10.62 19.84 -9.46
CA HIS A 216 -11.57 20.12 -8.40
C HIS A 216 -11.84 21.63 -8.28
N PRO A 217 -13.11 22.11 -8.19
CA PRO A 217 -13.44 23.53 -8.18
C PRO A 217 -12.84 24.31 -7.01
N LYS A 218 -12.65 23.66 -5.84
CA LYS A 218 -12.11 24.27 -4.61
C LYS A 218 -10.59 24.11 -4.45
N TYR A 219 -10.03 22.95 -4.86
CA TYR A 219 -8.64 22.59 -4.58
C TYR A 219 -7.72 22.70 -5.80
N GLY A 220 -8.27 22.93 -7.01
CA GLY A 220 -7.51 22.86 -8.26
C GLY A 220 -7.26 21.40 -8.68
N LYS A 221 -6.15 21.13 -9.35
CA LYS A 221 -5.82 19.75 -9.76
C LYS A 221 -5.53 18.90 -8.54
N ILE A 222 -6.23 17.75 -8.42
CA ILE A 222 -6.04 16.72 -7.39
C ILE A 222 -5.95 15.34 -8.05
N TYR A 223 -5.40 14.35 -7.36
CA TYR A 223 -5.50 12.95 -7.76
C TYR A 223 -6.85 12.37 -7.32
N ALA A 224 -7.53 11.65 -8.22
CA ALA A 224 -8.66 10.80 -7.87
C ALA A 224 -8.18 9.56 -7.11
N TYR A 225 -9.05 8.94 -6.32
CA TYR A 225 -8.72 7.71 -5.60
C TYR A 225 -8.84 6.47 -6.48
N GLU A 226 -9.96 6.36 -7.22
CA GLU A 226 -10.20 5.29 -8.19
C GLU A 226 -10.69 5.87 -9.51
N VAL A 227 -10.36 5.22 -10.63
CA VAL A 227 -10.85 5.57 -11.97
C VAL A 227 -11.17 4.30 -12.78
N ASP A 228 -11.90 4.46 -13.89
CA ASP A 228 -12.27 3.36 -14.80
C ASP A 228 -11.69 3.48 -16.22
N GLY A 229 -11.05 4.61 -16.54
CA GLY A 229 -10.54 4.93 -17.88
C GLY A 229 -11.60 5.43 -18.86
N PHE A 230 -12.90 5.34 -18.54
CA PHE A 230 -13.99 5.94 -19.33
C PHE A 230 -14.25 7.40 -18.99
N GLY A 231 -13.69 7.89 -17.89
CA GLY A 231 -13.85 9.24 -17.38
C GLY A 231 -14.57 9.33 -16.04
N ASN A 232 -15.00 8.20 -15.47
CA ASN A 232 -15.53 8.18 -14.11
C ASN A 232 -14.37 8.20 -13.09
N GLN A 233 -14.57 8.95 -12.02
CA GLN A 233 -13.58 9.18 -10.98
C GLN A 233 -14.24 9.16 -9.61
N LEU A 234 -13.67 8.42 -8.67
CA LEU A 234 -14.08 8.41 -7.27
C LEU A 234 -13.16 9.35 -6.48
N LEU A 235 -13.77 10.39 -5.91
CA LEU A 235 -13.07 11.41 -5.13
C LEU A 235 -13.25 11.11 -3.64
N MET A 236 -12.28 10.45 -3.06
CA MET A 236 -12.16 10.14 -1.64
C MET A 236 -10.70 9.81 -1.31
N ASP A 237 -10.42 9.44 -0.09
CA ASP A 237 -9.24 8.67 0.32
C ASP A 237 -9.66 7.66 1.38
N ASP A 238 -8.94 6.56 1.46
CA ASP A 238 -9.04 5.54 2.50
C ASP A 238 -7.79 5.63 3.39
N SER A 239 -7.94 5.32 4.67
CA SER A 239 -6.82 5.43 5.62
C SER A 239 -5.68 4.45 5.37
N ASN A 240 -5.96 3.31 4.75
CA ASN A 240 -5.01 2.22 4.60
C ASN A 240 -4.01 2.48 3.46
N VAL A 241 -2.72 2.30 3.77
CA VAL A 241 -1.62 2.63 2.86
C VAL A 241 -1.36 1.45 1.90
N PRO A 242 -1.22 1.70 0.58
CA PRO A 242 -1.10 3.00 -0.09
C PRO A 242 -2.41 3.77 -0.20
N SER A 243 -2.37 5.03 0.23
CA SER A 243 -3.46 6.00 0.18
C SER A 243 -3.00 7.26 -0.55
N LEU A 244 -3.93 8.13 -0.97
CA LEU A 244 -3.55 9.40 -1.58
C LEU A 244 -2.72 10.27 -0.63
N LEU A 245 -3.10 10.31 0.66
CA LEU A 245 -2.33 11.01 1.68
C LEU A 245 -0.93 10.43 1.86
N GLY A 246 -0.80 9.10 1.78
CA GLY A 246 0.45 8.36 1.99
C GLY A 246 1.45 8.43 0.84
N MET A 247 1.07 8.88 -0.37
CA MET A 247 1.95 8.81 -1.56
C MET A 247 3.30 9.53 -1.37
N GLY A 248 3.33 10.66 -0.67
CA GLY A 248 4.57 11.38 -0.37
C GLY A 248 5.49 10.60 0.59
N TYR A 249 4.93 9.99 1.64
CA TYR A 249 5.66 9.11 2.55
C TYR A 249 6.21 7.87 1.83
N MET A 250 5.42 7.26 0.96
CA MET A 250 5.82 6.10 0.17
C MET A 250 6.91 6.42 -0.86
N GLY A 251 7.18 7.72 -1.14
CA GLY A 251 8.12 8.14 -2.17
C GLY A 251 7.60 7.90 -3.59
N ASP A 252 6.29 7.80 -3.75
CA ASP A 252 5.64 7.55 -5.04
C ASP A 252 5.43 8.84 -5.82
N VAL A 253 5.35 9.97 -5.10
CA VAL A 253 5.32 11.32 -5.65
C VAL A 253 6.25 12.24 -4.84
N PRO A 254 6.83 13.29 -5.46
CA PRO A 254 7.60 14.29 -4.72
C PRO A 254 6.73 15.00 -3.68
N MET A 255 7.26 15.22 -2.47
CA MET A 255 6.54 15.92 -1.39
C MET A 255 6.08 17.31 -1.78
N ASN A 256 6.79 18.00 -2.68
CA ASN A 256 6.47 19.35 -3.17
C ASN A 256 5.67 19.35 -4.47
N ASP A 257 5.20 18.18 -4.95
CA ASP A 257 4.33 18.13 -6.13
C ASP A 257 3.04 18.91 -5.87
N PRO A 258 2.68 19.90 -6.71
CA PRO A 258 1.53 20.77 -6.45
C PRO A 258 0.19 20.04 -6.50
N ILE A 259 0.07 18.97 -7.32
CA ILE A 259 -1.16 18.16 -7.40
C ILE A 259 -1.28 17.34 -6.12
N TYR A 260 -0.18 16.75 -5.65
CA TYR A 260 -0.17 16.04 -4.37
C TYR A 260 -0.51 16.96 -3.19
N GLN A 261 0.05 18.18 -3.15
CA GLN A 261 -0.27 19.14 -2.08
C GLN A 261 -1.76 19.58 -2.10
N ASN A 262 -2.33 19.75 -3.28
CA ASN A 262 -3.76 19.98 -3.41
C ASN A 262 -4.59 18.77 -2.95
N THR A 263 -4.17 17.56 -3.35
CA THR A 263 -4.81 16.30 -2.94
C THR A 263 -4.75 16.15 -1.42
N ARG A 264 -3.59 16.41 -0.81
CA ARG A 264 -3.39 16.36 0.65
C ARG A 264 -4.35 17.29 1.40
N ARG A 265 -4.63 18.49 0.86
CA ARG A 265 -5.63 19.42 1.44
C ARG A 265 -7.06 18.92 1.25
N PHE A 266 -7.38 18.33 0.09
CA PHE A 266 -8.69 17.76 -0.19
C PHE A 266 -8.98 16.57 0.73
N VAL A 267 -8.09 15.58 0.81
CA VAL A 267 -8.36 14.35 1.57
C VAL A 267 -8.44 14.58 3.09
N TRP A 268 -7.79 15.66 3.60
CA TRP A 268 -7.90 16.08 5.01
C TRP A 268 -8.95 17.19 5.20
N SER A 269 -10.10 17.00 4.61
CA SER A 269 -11.23 17.95 4.70
C SER A 269 -12.57 17.22 4.60
N GLU A 270 -13.66 17.90 4.94
CA GLU A 270 -15.02 17.38 4.86
C GLU A 270 -15.50 17.13 3.42
N ASP A 271 -14.74 17.55 2.42
CA ASP A 271 -15.00 17.21 1.02
C ASP A 271 -14.56 15.76 0.69
N ASN A 272 -13.75 15.10 1.56
CA ASN A 272 -13.51 13.68 1.53
C ASN A 272 -14.57 12.95 2.36
N PRO A 273 -15.42 12.09 1.77
CA PRO A 273 -16.51 11.41 2.50
C PRO A 273 -16.05 10.48 3.62
N CYS A 274 -14.77 10.11 3.63
CA CYS A 274 -14.17 9.28 4.68
C CYS A 274 -13.38 10.09 5.72
N PHE A 275 -13.37 11.40 5.65
CA PHE A 275 -12.80 12.24 6.70
C PHE A 275 -13.81 12.49 7.81
N PHE A 276 -13.43 12.18 9.03
CA PHE A 276 -14.26 12.35 10.21
C PHE A 276 -13.58 13.26 11.23
N ARG A 277 -14.36 14.20 11.78
CA ARG A 277 -13.90 15.16 12.81
C ARG A 277 -14.89 15.19 13.97
N GLY A 278 -14.37 15.13 15.19
CA GLY A 278 -15.17 15.19 16.41
C GLY A 278 -14.39 15.65 17.63
N LYS A 279 -14.94 15.38 18.81
CA LYS A 279 -14.39 15.86 20.10
C LYS A 279 -13.08 15.14 20.50
N ALA A 280 -12.95 13.86 20.17
CA ALA A 280 -11.76 13.09 20.52
C ALA A 280 -10.61 13.29 19.51
N GLY A 281 -10.95 13.48 18.23
CA GLY A 281 -9.95 13.69 17.19
C GLY A 281 -10.55 13.76 15.79
N GLU A 282 -9.66 13.83 14.81
CA GLU A 282 -10.02 13.85 13.39
C GLU A 282 -9.08 12.96 12.56
N GLY A 283 -9.54 12.50 11.42
CA GLY A 283 -8.72 11.70 10.51
C GLY A 283 -9.54 11.06 9.41
N ILE A 284 -8.84 10.37 8.52
CA ILE A 284 -9.45 9.59 7.47
C ILE A 284 -9.76 8.20 8.02
N GLY A 285 -10.97 7.72 7.77
CA GLY A 285 -11.39 6.35 8.02
C GLY A 285 -11.52 5.57 6.72
N GLY A 286 -12.60 4.83 6.57
CA GLY A 286 -12.92 4.07 5.36
C GLY A 286 -14.18 3.23 5.54
N PRO A 287 -14.70 2.64 4.46
CA PRO A 287 -15.88 1.77 4.52
C PRO A 287 -15.66 0.52 5.39
N HIS A 288 -14.42 0.08 5.53
CA HIS A 288 -14.07 -1.17 6.23
C HIS A 288 -14.59 -1.23 7.67
N ILE A 289 -14.43 -0.15 8.44
CA ILE A 289 -14.96 -0.05 9.81
C ILE A 289 -16.28 0.74 9.84
N GLY A 290 -16.51 1.64 8.88
CA GLY A 290 -17.71 2.44 8.74
C GLY A 290 -17.53 3.88 9.19
N TYR A 291 -18.67 4.55 9.39
CA TYR A 291 -18.73 5.98 9.68
C TYR A 291 -18.20 6.32 11.08
N ASP A 292 -17.69 7.56 11.19
CA ASP A 292 -17.26 8.20 12.45
C ASP A 292 -16.04 7.54 13.12
N MET A 293 -15.32 6.69 12.38
CA MET A 293 -14.20 5.90 12.87
C MET A 293 -12.89 6.28 12.12
N PRO A 294 -12.23 7.41 12.46
CA PRO A 294 -10.91 7.72 11.93
C PRO A 294 -9.88 6.66 12.36
N TRP A 295 -8.93 6.42 11.47
CA TRP A 295 -7.82 5.51 11.73
C TRP A 295 -6.55 6.29 12.10
N PRO A 296 -5.87 5.93 13.19
CA PRO A 296 -4.57 6.50 13.54
C PRO A 296 -3.54 6.44 12.41
N MET A 297 -3.64 5.47 11.49
CA MET A 297 -2.79 5.36 10.31
C MET A 297 -2.83 6.62 9.45
N SER A 298 -4.01 7.21 9.23
CA SER A 298 -4.14 8.45 8.48
C SER A 298 -3.49 9.64 9.19
N ILE A 299 -3.57 9.68 10.53
CA ILE A 299 -2.91 10.70 11.34
C ILE A 299 -1.39 10.57 11.24
N MET A 300 -0.88 9.33 11.27
CA MET A 300 0.54 9.06 11.04
C MET A 300 0.99 9.46 9.64
N MET A 301 0.21 9.16 8.59
CA MET A 301 0.52 9.61 7.22
C MET A 301 0.54 11.12 7.10
N LYS A 302 -0.40 11.82 7.75
CA LYS A 302 -0.37 13.28 7.84
C LYS A 302 0.90 13.78 8.53
N CYS A 303 1.33 13.13 9.60
CA CYS A 303 2.54 13.46 10.34
C CYS A 303 3.82 13.19 9.51
N PHE A 304 3.92 12.02 8.85
CA PHE A 304 5.04 11.68 7.97
C PHE A 304 5.22 12.68 6.83
N THR A 305 4.13 13.28 6.38
CA THR A 305 4.09 14.26 5.28
C THR A 305 3.88 15.69 5.75
N ALA A 306 4.12 15.96 7.03
CA ALA A 306 3.91 17.27 7.65
C ALA A 306 4.76 18.38 7.00
N GLN A 307 4.17 19.55 6.89
CA GLN A 307 4.80 20.74 6.31
C GLN A 307 5.36 21.70 7.38
N SER A 308 5.07 21.46 8.66
CA SER A 308 5.51 22.29 9.79
C SER A 308 5.60 21.50 11.09
N ASP A 309 6.34 22.03 12.05
CA ASP A 309 6.43 21.47 13.41
C ASP A 309 5.07 21.52 14.14
N ASP A 310 4.24 22.51 13.86
CA ASP A 310 2.90 22.60 14.45
C ASP A 310 1.99 21.47 13.96
N GLU A 311 2.10 21.10 12.69
CA GLU A 311 1.37 19.94 12.15
C GLU A 311 1.86 18.63 12.78
N ILE A 312 3.16 18.47 13.01
CA ILE A 312 3.71 17.32 13.73
C ILE A 312 3.16 17.27 15.16
N ARG A 313 3.20 18.39 15.91
CA ARG A 313 2.65 18.46 17.27
C ARG A 313 1.16 18.11 17.30
N PHE A 314 0.40 18.64 16.37
CA PHE A 314 -1.04 18.34 16.24
C PHE A 314 -1.28 16.84 16.07
N CYS A 315 -0.61 16.20 15.13
CA CYS A 315 -0.76 14.77 14.87
C CYS A 315 -0.31 13.93 16.07
N MET A 316 0.86 14.23 16.63
CA MET A 316 1.40 13.46 17.76
C MET A 316 0.53 13.57 19.01
N LYS A 317 0.05 14.76 19.36
CA LYS A 317 -0.89 14.94 20.48
C LYS A 317 -2.18 14.16 20.27
N MET A 318 -2.70 14.16 19.05
CA MET A 318 -3.93 13.39 18.73
C MET A 318 -3.70 11.89 18.88
N LEU A 319 -2.57 11.35 18.39
CA LEU A 319 -2.23 9.93 18.55
C LEU A 319 -2.11 9.55 20.03
N LEU A 320 -1.48 10.40 20.86
CA LEU A 320 -1.33 10.16 22.30
C LEU A 320 -2.66 10.27 23.08
N ASN A 321 -3.58 11.11 22.63
CA ASN A 321 -4.86 11.33 23.30
C ASN A 321 -5.96 10.35 22.86
N THR A 322 -5.71 9.49 21.87
CA THR A 322 -6.70 8.55 21.34
C THR A 322 -6.33 7.08 21.57
N ASP A 323 -5.38 6.81 22.46
CA ASP A 323 -4.95 5.48 22.87
C ASP A 323 -5.84 4.86 23.98
N ALA A 324 -6.86 5.58 24.43
CA ALA A 324 -7.76 5.19 25.53
C ALA A 324 -7.03 4.79 26.83
N GLY A 325 -5.83 5.30 27.06
CA GLY A 325 -4.96 4.96 28.20
C GLY A 325 -4.32 3.58 28.12
N MET A 326 -4.36 2.95 26.95
CA MET A 326 -3.83 1.59 26.75
C MET A 326 -2.33 1.57 26.44
N GLY A 327 -1.74 2.71 26.03
CA GLY A 327 -0.35 2.80 25.59
C GLY A 327 -0.06 2.12 24.24
N PHE A 328 -1.10 1.80 23.46
CA PHE A 328 -1.02 1.18 22.13
C PHE A 328 -1.88 1.92 21.12
N ILE A 329 -1.47 1.87 19.86
CA ILE A 329 -2.27 2.41 18.75
C ILE A 329 -3.31 1.37 18.34
N HIS A 330 -4.59 1.78 18.37
CA HIS A 330 -5.74 1.00 17.95
C HIS A 330 -5.86 0.94 16.42
N GLU A 331 -6.71 0.05 15.89
CA GLU A 331 -7.04 0.04 14.47
C GLU A 331 -7.80 1.30 14.06
N SER A 332 -8.87 1.65 14.81
CA SER A 332 -9.64 2.89 14.65
C SER A 332 -10.20 3.34 16.00
N PHE A 333 -10.62 4.60 16.09
CA PHE A 333 -11.31 5.14 17.27
C PHE A 333 -12.51 5.97 16.82
N HIS A 334 -13.51 6.13 17.70
CA HIS A 334 -14.66 6.98 17.39
C HIS A 334 -14.32 8.45 17.56
N LYS A 335 -14.61 9.28 16.55
CA LYS A 335 -14.24 10.71 16.47
C LYS A 335 -14.64 11.53 17.71
N ASP A 336 -15.72 11.16 18.42
CA ASP A 336 -16.23 11.89 19.59
C ASP A 336 -15.89 11.22 20.93
N ASP A 337 -15.40 9.97 20.93
CA ASP A 337 -15.18 9.18 22.15
C ASP A 337 -14.04 8.18 21.92
N ALA A 338 -12.83 8.54 22.32
CA ALA A 338 -11.64 7.70 22.14
C ALA A 338 -11.71 6.34 22.88
N SER A 339 -12.60 6.20 23.87
CA SER A 339 -12.80 4.91 24.56
C SER A 339 -13.52 3.86 23.69
N LYS A 340 -14.13 4.29 22.59
CA LYS A 340 -14.77 3.42 21.59
C LYS A 340 -13.80 3.21 20.43
N TYR A 341 -13.15 2.07 20.42
CA TYR A 341 -12.14 1.73 19.42
C TYR A 341 -12.32 0.30 18.90
N THR A 342 -11.72 0.00 17.77
CA THR A 342 -11.58 -1.35 17.24
C THR A 342 -10.16 -1.86 17.45
N ARG A 343 -9.99 -3.17 17.70
CA ARG A 343 -8.72 -3.84 17.95
C ARG A 343 -7.79 -3.05 18.89
N PRO A 344 -7.75 -3.36 20.18
CA PRO A 344 -6.97 -2.62 21.18
C PRO A 344 -5.48 -2.52 20.85
N TRP A 345 -4.95 -3.49 20.10
CA TRP A 345 -3.61 -3.51 19.55
C TRP A 345 -3.66 -3.92 18.07
N PHE A 346 -3.09 -3.11 17.19
CA PHE A 346 -3.03 -3.40 15.77
C PHE A 346 -1.59 -3.29 15.27
N ALA A 347 -1.02 -4.43 14.84
CA ALA A 347 0.41 -4.55 14.54
C ALA A 347 0.90 -3.52 13.52
N TRP A 348 0.16 -3.34 12.43
CA TRP A 348 0.56 -2.43 11.36
C TRP A 348 0.70 -0.99 11.87
N GLN A 349 -0.28 -0.50 12.62
CA GLN A 349 -0.23 0.87 13.14
C GLN A 349 0.81 1.07 14.24
N ASN A 350 1.00 0.09 15.12
CA ASN A 350 2.03 0.17 16.16
C ASN A 350 3.44 0.16 15.56
N THR A 351 3.67 -0.60 14.48
CA THR A 351 4.96 -0.57 13.77
C THR A 351 5.18 0.74 13.02
N LEU A 352 4.15 1.32 12.38
CA LEU A 352 4.23 2.63 11.75
C LEU A 352 4.46 3.75 12.77
N PHE A 353 3.85 3.68 13.95
CA PHE A 353 4.10 4.65 15.01
C PHE A 353 5.56 4.61 15.47
N GLY A 354 6.11 3.42 15.66
CA GLY A 354 7.54 3.26 15.98
C GLY A 354 8.46 3.84 14.90
N GLU A 355 8.14 3.64 13.61
CA GLU A 355 8.85 4.25 12.50
C GLU A 355 8.76 5.78 12.53
N LEU A 356 7.56 6.32 12.76
CA LEU A 356 7.34 7.75 12.86
C LEU A 356 8.22 8.39 13.94
N VAL A 357 8.27 7.79 15.13
CA VAL A 357 9.12 8.27 16.23
C VAL A 357 10.60 8.24 15.83
N ILE A 358 11.07 7.12 15.24
CA ILE A 358 12.47 6.99 14.78
C ILE A 358 12.78 8.05 13.71
N LYS A 359 11.88 8.25 12.76
CA LYS A 359 12.04 9.28 11.71
C LYS A 359 12.16 10.67 12.33
N LEU A 360 11.25 11.04 13.22
CA LEU A 360 11.26 12.36 13.86
C LEU A 360 12.55 12.60 14.66
N ILE A 361 13.07 11.59 15.35
CA ILE A 361 14.35 11.68 16.05
C ILE A 361 15.49 11.89 15.04
N ASN A 362 15.53 11.11 13.94
CA ASN A 362 16.55 11.25 12.90
C ASN A 362 16.50 12.61 12.19
N ASP A 363 15.30 13.20 12.07
CA ASP A 363 15.08 14.53 11.52
C ASP A 363 15.42 15.68 12.52
N GLY A 364 15.98 15.35 13.70
CA GLY A 364 16.36 16.32 14.74
C GLY A 364 15.17 16.90 15.52
N LYS A 365 14.03 16.21 15.57
CA LYS A 365 12.81 16.65 16.24
C LYS A 365 12.64 16.06 17.66
N ALA A 366 13.70 15.55 18.28
CA ALA A 366 13.64 14.95 19.61
C ALA A 366 13.09 15.94 20.67
N ASP A 367 13.51 17.20 20.63
CA ASP A 367 13.00 18.24 21.56
C ASP A 367 11.51 18.51 21.35
N LEU A 368 11.02 18.43 20.12
CA LEU A 368 9.58 18.55 19.84
C LEU A 368 8.81 17.40 20.50
N LEU A 369 9.32 16.17 20.40
CA LEU A 369 8.68 15.00 21.03
C LEU A 369 8.67 15.07 22.55
N ASN A 370 9.75 15.58 23.17
CA ASN A 370 9.86 15.72 24.62
C ASN A 370 8.95 16.82 25.20
N ASN A 371 8.42 17.71 24.35
CA ASN A 371 7.57 18.86 24.72
C ASN A 371 6.16 18.76 24.13
N LEU A 372 5.63 17.55 23.95
CA LEU A 372 4.26 17.29 23.47
C LEU A 372 3.18 17.57 24.51
#